data_85e132d7819ae16ad2043e3e017f47b2
#
_entry.id   85e132d7819ae16ad2043e3e017f47b2
#
_cell.length_a   1.000
_cell.length_b   1.000
_cell.length_c   1.000
_cell.angle_alpha   90.00
_cell.angle_beta   90.00
_cell.angle_gamma   90.00
#
_symmetry.space_group_name_H-M   'P 1'
#
loop_
_entity.id
_entity.type
_entity.pdbx_description
1 polymer ?
#
loop_
_entity_poly.entity_id
_entity_poly.type
_entity_poly.pdbx_seq_one_letter_code
_entity_poly.pdbx_strand_id
1 'polypeptide(L)'
;LRLRPVLLTGDNRDAARHIAGQAGIGEVHAGCLPEDKLGWIARRRQDGEPVCMVGDGINDAPALKTVHVGIAMGGSGSDIAVAAADIVLVNDDIRQLPFLLQLAKRTMNTIRWNLALSMALNFASIVLAGLGVLNPVTGALVHNAGSVLVIVNSALLLSWKGQAFR
;
A
#
# COMPACT_ATOMS: atom_id res chain seq x y z
N LEU A 1 4.22 -3.36 -10.47
CA LEU A 1 4.58 -4.23 -9.36
C LEU A 1 4.56 -5.67 -9.86
N ARG A 2 5.68 -6.38 -9.77
CA ARG A 2 5.68 -7.84 -9.96
C ARG A 2 5.33 -8.47 -8.62
N LEU A 3 4.04 -8.73 -8.41
CA LEU A 3 3.56 -9.44 -7.23
C LEU A 3 3.50 -10.93 -7.55
N ARG A 4 3.82 -11.76 -6.57
CA ARG A 4 3.61 -13.21 -6.61
C ARG A 4 2.41 -13.52 -5.73
N PRO A 5 1.25 -13.86 -6.29
CA PRO A 5 0.10 -14.28 -5.51
C PRO A 5 0.35 -15.68 -4.95
N VAL A 6 0.00 -15.88 -3.67
CA VAL A 6 0.09 -17.14 -2.95
C VAL A 6 -1.24 -17.38 -2.24
N LEU A 7 -1.77 -18.58 -2.32
CA LEU A 7 -2.97 -18.99 -1.58
C LEU A 7 -2.57 -19.77 -0.33
N LEU A 8 -2.89 -19.23 0.85
CA LEU A 8 -2.75 -19.90 2.14
C LEU A 8 -4.16 -20.16 2.69
N THR A 9 -4.61 -21.41 2.69
CA THR A 9 -5.97 -21.77 3.13
C THR A 9 -5.99 -22.97 4.05
N GLY A 10 -6.96 -22.99 4.98
CA GLY A 10 -7.26 -24.14 5.81
C GLY A 10 -8.06 -25.22 5.08
N ASP A 11 -8.55 -24.96 3.87
CA ASP A 11 -9.33 -25.89 3.06
C ASP A 11 -8.49 -27.09 2.61
N ASN A 12 -9.20 -28.15 2.15
CA ASN A 12 -8.54 -29.33 1.59
C ASN A 12 -7.82 -28.97 0.27
N ARG A 13 -6.88 -29.87 -0.10
CA ARG A 13 -5.98 -29.65 -1.23
C ARG A 13 -6.71 -29.52 -2.58
N ASP A 14 -7.82 -30.23 -2.76
CA ASP A 14 -8.54 -30.23 -4.04
C ASP A 14 -9.34 -28.94 -4.23
N ALA A 15 -10.03 -28.48 -3.17
CA ALA A 15 -10.71 -27.19 -3.17
C ALA A 15 -9.72 -26.04 -3.38
N ALA A 16 -8.61 -26.05 -2.65
CA ALA A 16 -7.56 -25.04 -2.77
C ALA A 16 -6.97 -24.96 -4.18
N ARG A 17 -6.67 -26.10 -4.81
CA ARG A 17 -6.17 -26.15 -6.18
C ARG A 17 -7.19 -25.66 -7.21
N HIS A 18 -8.46 -26.01 -7.01
CA HIS A 18 -9.53 -25.57 -7.90
C HIS A 18 -9.64 -24.03 -7.91
N ILE A 19 -9.73 -23.44 -6.72
CA ILE A 19 -9.79 -21.96 -6.57
C ILE A 19 -8.52 -21.28 -7.10
N ALA A 20 -7.35 -21.80 -6.78
CA ALA A 20 -6.09 -21.26 -7.26
C ALA A 20 -6.00 -21.30 -8.80
N GLY A 21 -6.46 -22.39 -9.42
CA GLY A 21 -6.52 -22.52 -10.87
C GLY A 21 -7.44 -21.48 -11.52
N GLN A 22 -8.60 -21.21 -10.93
CA GLN A 22 -9.52 -20.15 -11.40
C GLN A 22 -8.92 -18.74 -11.22
N ALA A 23 -8.17 -18.52 -10.12
CA ALA A 23 -7.54 -17.25 -9.82
C ALA A 23 -6.17 -17.06 -10.50
N GLY A 24 -5.64 -18.06 -11.21
CA GLY A 24 -4.31 -18.00 -11.81
C GLY A 24 -3.16 -17.97 -10.79
N ILE A 25 -3.38 -18.54 -9.58
CA ILE A 25 -2.39 -18.59 -8.50
C ILE A 25 -1.56 -19.87 -8.62
N GLY A 26 -0.24 -19.72 -8.81
CA GLY A 26 0.66 -20.87 -8.99
C GLY A 26 1.16 -21.49 -7.69
N GLU A 27 1.24 -20.74 -6.58
CA GLU A 27 1.72 -21.23 -5.28
C GLU A 27 0.54 -21.41 -4.32
N VAL A 28 0.34 -22.65 -3.83
CA VAL A 28 -0.83 -23.02 -3.00
C VAL A 28 -0.38 -23.84 -1.80
N HIS A 29 -0.75 -23.39 -0.62
CA HIS A 29 -0.59 -24.10 0.64
C HIS A 29 -1.99 -24.36 1.21
N ALA A 30 -2.41 -25.62 1.17
CA ALA A 30 -3.72 -26.10 1.64
C ALA A 30 -3.61 -26.78 3.00
N GLY A 31 -4.72 -26.81 3.73
CA GLY A 31 -4.76 -27.42 5.07
C GLY A 31 -3.92 -26.67 6.11
N CYS A 32 -3.68 -25.37 5.90
CA CYS A 32 -2.89 -24.56 6.80
C CYS A 32 -3.64 -24.26 8.09
N LEU A 33 -3.01 -24.58 9.21
CA LEU A 33 -3.40 -24.04 10.51
C LEU A 33 -2.98 -22.57 10.63
N PRO A 34 -3.54 -21.80 11.56
CA PRO A 34 -3.12 -20.41 11.79
C PRO A 34 -1.61 -20.27 12.03
N GLU A 35 -1.01 -21.23 12.72
CA GLU A 35 0.42 -21.30 13.01
C GLU A 35 1.27 -21.51 11.75
N ASP A 36 0.77 -22.30 10.78
CA ASP A 36 1.46 -22.53 9.51
C ASP A 36 1.52 -21.24 8.69
N LYS A 37 0.43 -20.45 8.69
CA LYS A 37 0.40 -19.13 8.04
C LYS A 37 1.43 -18.19 8.65
N LEU A 38 1.51 -18.12 9.97
CA LEU A 38 2.51 -17.33 10.68
C LEU A 38 3.94 -17.80 10.36
N GLY A 39 4.18 -19.11 10.35
CA GLY A 39 5.46 -19.69 10.00
C GLY A 39 5.90 -19.35 8.57
N TRP A 40 4.96 -19.39 7.62
CA TRP A 40 5.22 -19.01 6.23
C TRP A 40 5.59 -17.53 6.12
N ILE A 41 4.83 -16.64 6.78
CA ILE A 41 5.10 -15.20 6.81
C ILE A 41 6.46 -14.91 7.43
N ALA A 42 6.79 -15.55 8.56
CA ALA A 42 8.04 -15.36 9.26
C ALA A 42 9.26 -15.71 8.39
N ARG A 43 9.20 -16.81 7.63
CA ARG A 43 10.25 -17.21 6.68
C ARG A 43 10.44 -16.15 5.60
N ARG A 44 9.36 -15.69 4.95
CA ARG A 44 9.47 -14.65 3.91
C ARG A 44 10.05 -13.34 4.44
N ARG A 45 9.71 -12.98 5.67
CA ARG A 45 10.30 -11.81 6.32
C ARG A 45 11.80 -11.97 6.59
N GLN A 46 12.23 -13.17 7.02
CA GLN A 46 13.66 -13.47 7.20
C GLN A 46 14.43 -13.40 5.87
N ASP A 47 13.79 -13.80 4.77
CA ASP A 47 14.37 -13.70 3.42
C ASP A 47 14.36 -12.25 2.88
N GLY A 48 13.84 -11.28 3.65
CA GLY A 48 13.76 -9.87 3.25
C GLY A 48 12.64 -9.58 2.24
N GLU A 49 11.71 -10.52 2.05
CA GLU A 49 10.58 -10.36 1.12
C GLU A 49 9.42 -9.65 1.84
N PRO A 50 8.95 -8.49 1.33
CA PRO A 50 7.77 -7.84 1.89
C PRO A 50 6.51 -8.65 1.56
N VAL A 51 5.70 -8.92 2.58
CA VAL A 51 4.45 -9.69 2.48
C VAL A 51 3.26 -8.76 2.70
N CYS A 52 2.29 -8.82 1.79
CA CYS A 52 0.95 -8.28 1.95
C CYS A 52 -0.02 -9.47 2.06
N MET A 53 -0.91 -9.45 3.05
CA MET A 53 -1.90 -10.49 3.26
C MET A 53 -3.30 -9.90 3.19
N VAL A 54 -4.20 -10.63 2.54
CA VAL A 54 -5.64 -10.36 2.57
C VAL A 54 -6.31 -11.50 3.35
N GLY A 55 -7.13 -11.16 4.32
CA GLY A 55 -7.84 -12.13 5.16
C GLY A 55 -9.21 -11.60 5.61
N ASP A 56 -10.11 -12.50 5.97
CA ASP A 56 -11.50 -12.18 6.33
C ASP A 56 -11.90 -12.74 7.70
N GLY A 57 -11.14 -13.67 8.25
CA GLY A 57 -11.49 -14.44 9.44
C GLY A 57 -10.75 -14.06 10.71
N ILE A 58 -11.33 -14.46 11.85
CA ILE A 58 -10.71 -14.35 13.19
C ILE A 58 -9.35 -15.06 13.22
N ASN A 59 -9.26 -16.19 12.52
CA ASN A 59 -8.04 -16.99 12.44
C ASN A 59 -6.90 -16.31 11.68
N ASP A 60 -7.21 -15.30 10.88
CA ASP A 60 -6.24 -14.54 10.10
C ASP A 60 -5.69 -13.31 10.85
N ALA A 61 -6.36 -12.87 11.93
CA ALA A 61 -5.99 -11.69 12.67
C ALA A 61 -4.53 -11.68 13.18
N PRO A 62 -3.98 -12.76 13.75
CA PRO A 62 -2.58 -12.79 14.14
C PRO A 62 -1.63 -12.66 12.95
N ALA A 63 -1.99 -13.25 11.82
CA ALA A 63 -1.20 -13.19 10.58
C ALA A 63 -1.27 -11.80 9.95
N LEU A 64 -2.48 -11.18 9.88
CA LEU A 64 -2.69 -9.80 9.40
C LEU A 64 -1.85 -8.79 10.17
N LYS A 65 -1.73 -8.96 11.49
CA LYS A 65 -0.92 -8.09 12.35
C LYS A 65 0.59 -8.30 12.18
N THR A 66 1.00 -9.45 11.66
CA THR A 66 2.42 -9.83 11.57
C THR A 66 3.04 -9.48 10.22
N VAL A 67 2.25 -9.40 9.16
CA VAL A 67 2.71 -9.04 7.81
C VAL A 67 3.16 -7.57 7.70
N HIS A 68 3.76 -7.20 6.57
CA HIS A 68 4.13 -5.81 6.31
C HIS A 68 2.92 -4.93 5.99
N VAL A 69 1.90 -5.50 5.36
CA VAL A 69 0.61 -4.86 5.09
C VAL A 69 -0.49 -5.90 5.23
N GLY A 70 -1.34 -5.74 6.24
CA GLY A 70 -2.53 -6.55 6.46
C GLY A 70 -3.76 -5.85 5.86
N ILE A 71 -4.55 -6.59 5.08
CA ILE A 71 -5.78 -6.11 4.46
C ILE A 71 -6.93 -7.01 4.93
N ALA A 72 -7.94 -6.44 5.56
CA ALA A 72 -9.15 -7.16 5.96
C ALA A 72 -10.31 -6.87 5.01
N MET A 73 -11.21 -7.86 4.88
CA MET A 73 -12.53 -7.69 4.28
C MET A 73 -13.44 -7.03 5.32
N GLY A 74 -14.16 -5.96 4.96
CA GLY A 74 -14.87 -5.11 5.92
C GLY A 74 -16.31 -5.56 6.21
N GLY A 75 -17.03 -6.08 5.21
CA GLY A 75 -18.43 -6.46 5.36
C GLY A 75 -18.60 -7.91 5.82
N SER A 76 -17.79 -8.84 5.31
CA SER A 76 -17.78 -10.25 5.71
C SER A 76 -16.73 -10.57 6.76
N GLY A 77 -15.73 -9.69 6.95
CA GLY A 77 -14.65 -9.86 7.91
C GLY A 77 -15.12 -9.75 9.35
N SER A 78 -14.44 -10.46 10.25
CA SER A 78 -14.67 -10.30 11.68
C SER A 78 -14.13 -8.95 12.19
N ASP A 79 -14.77 -8.37 13.20
CA ASP A 79 -14.28 -7.16 13.88
C ASP A 79 -12.83 -7.30 14.34
N ILE A 80 -12.44 -8.52 14.71
CA ILE A 80 -11.06 -8.84 15.14
C ILE A 80 -10.08 -8.75 13.96
N ALA A 81 -10.45 -9.26 12.77
CA ALA A 81 -9.63 -9.15 11.58
C ALA A 81 -9.50 -7.69 11.13
N VAL A 82 -10.62 -6.94 11.15
CA VAL A 82 -10.65 -5.50 10.86
C VAL A 82 -9.74 -4.71 11.81
N ALA A 83 -9.80 -5.01 13.10
CA ALA A 83 -8.94 -4.35 14.10
C ALA A 83 -7.45 -4.72 14.01
N ALA A 84 -7.14 -5.86 13.39
CA ALA A 84 -5.75 -6.33 13.19
C ALA A 84 -5.12 -5.83 11.89
N ALA A 85 -5.92 -5.38 10.92
CA ALA A 85 -5.45 -5.01 9.59
C ALA A 85 -5.04 -3.52 9.52
N ASP A 86 -4.15 -3.21 8.57
CA ASP A 86 -3.76 -1.83 8.23
C ASP A 86 -4.77 -1.18 7.28
N ILE A 87 -5.45 -1.99 6.47
CA ILE A 87 -6.38 -1.55 5.43
C ILE A 87 -7.63 -2.42 5.49
N VAL A 88 -8.79 -1.80 5.26
CA VAL A 88 -10.09 -2.49 5.21
C VAL A 88 -10.74 -2.28 3.86
N LEU A 89 -11.13 -3.36 3.18
CA LEU A 89 -11.92 -3.34 1.95
C LEU A 89 -13.42 -3.34 2.32
N VAL A 90 -14.01 -2.15 2.43
CA VAL A 90 -15.37 -1.96 2.96
C VAL A 90 -16.45 -2.72 2.17
N ASN A 91 -16.28 -2.85 0.86
CA ASN A 91 -17.26 -3.50 -0.03
C ASN A 91 -16.96 -4.99 -0.28
N ASP A 92 -16.03 -5.61 0.44
CA ASP A 92 -15.60 -7.01 0.27
C ASP A 92 -15.19 -7.39 -1.17
N ASP A 93 -14.75 -6.41 -1.94
CA ASP A 93 -14.39 -6.61 -3.33
C ASP A 93 -12.87 -6.65 -3.51
N ILE A 94 -12.31 -7.86 -3.57
CA ILE A 94 -10.88 -8.08 -3.78
C ILE A 94 -10.39 -7.50 -5.13
N ARG A 95 -11.30 -7.24 -6.09
CA ARG A 95 -10.97 -6.59 -7.36
C ARG A 95 -10.52 -5.14 -7.18
N GLN A 96 -10.73 -4.55 -6.02
CA GLN A 96 -10.20 -3.24 -5.65
C GLN A 96 -8.71 -3.27 -5.30
N LEU A 97 -8.14 -4.44 -5.04
CA LEU A 97 -6.73 -4.58 -4.66
C LEU A 97 -5.76 -4.02 -5.71
N PRO A 98 -5.91 -4.29 -7.01
CA PRO A 98 -5.06 -3.69 -8.03
C PRO A 98 -5.15 -2.16 -8.06
N PHE A 99 -6.34 -1.60 -7.87
CA PHE A 99 -6.54 -0.14 -7.75
C PHE A 99 -5.80 0.43 -6.54
N LEU A 100 -5.95 -0.20 -5.38
CA LEU A 100 -5.28 0.18 -4.14
C LEU A 100 -3.75 0.22 -4.32
N LEU A 101 -3.18 -0.81 -4.94
CA LEU A 101 -1.74 -0.90 -5.20
C LEU A 101 -1.25 0.18 -6.18
N GLN A 102 -2.04 0.50 -7.20
CA GLN A 102 -1.72 1.59 -8.13
C GLN A 102 -1.80 2.95 -7.43
N LEU A 103 -2.83 3.16 -6.61
CA LEU A 103 -2.99 4.39 -5.83
C LEU A 103 -1.83 4.58 -4.88
N ALA A 104 -1.44 3.55 -4.14
CA ALA A 104 -0.30 3.59 -3.22
C ALA A 104 1.00 3.96 -3.94
N LYS A 105 1.28 3.35 -5.11
CA LYS A 105 2.45 3.68 -5.93
C LYS A 105 2.41 5.13 -6.41
N ARG A 106 1.26 5.61 -6.88
CA ARG A 106 1.12 6.98 -7.36
C ARG A 106 1.28 7.98 -6.22
N THR A 107 0.67 7.71 -5.07
CA THR A 107 0.82 8.53 -3.86
C THR A 107 2.29 8.64 -3.46
N MET A 108 3.01 7.51 -3.41
CA MET A 108 4.43 7.52 -3.06
C MET A 108 5.28 8.32 -4.07
N ASN A 109 4.97 8.24 -5.35
CA ASN A 109 5.65 9.04 -6.37
C ASN A 109 5.35 10.53 -6.19
N THR A 110 4.09 10.90 -5.91
CA THR A 110 3.71 12.30 -5.63
C THR A 110 4.46 12.83 -4.40
N ILE A 111 4.55 12.04 -3.33
CA ILE A 111 5.31 12.41 -2.12
C ILE A 111 6.78 12.66 -2.47
N ARG A 112 7.42 11.75 -3.21
CA ARG A 112 8.83 11.89 -3.61
C ARG A 112 9.08 13.13 -4.46
N TRP A 113 8.20 13.40 -5.43
CA TRP A 113 8.29 14.60 -6.27
C TRP A 113 8.08 15.89 -5.46
N ASN A 114 7.09 15.92 -4.59
CA ASN A 114 6.82 17.07 -3.72
C ASN A 114 8.01 17.35 -2.79
N LEU A 115 8.59 16.31 -2.21
CA LEU A 115 9.76 16.44 -1.35
C LEU A 115 10.97 16.98 -2.14
N ALA A 116 11.26 16.38 -3.30
CA ALA A 116 12.36 16.81 -4.15
C ALA A 116 12.20 18.27 -4.61
N LEU A 117 10.99 18.64 -5.03
CA LEU A 117 10.68 20.01 -5.44
C LEU A 117 10.85 21.01 -4.28
N SER A 118 10.30 20.68 -3.10
CA SER A 118 10.42 21.54 -1.91
C SER A 118 11.87 21.71 -1.49
N MET A 119 12.66 20.64 -1.48
CA MET A 119 14.09 20.71 -1.15
C MET A 119 14.86 21.54 -2.17
N ALA A 120 14.59 21.39 -3.47
CA ALA A 120 15.24 22.15 -4.52
C ALA A 120 14.92 23.64 -4.43
N LEU A 121 13.64 23.98 -4.20
CA LEU A 121 13.21 25.39 -4.01
C LEU A 121 13.84 26.01 -2.77
N ASN A 122 13.88 25.29 -1.65
CA ASN A 122 14.51 25.80 -0.43
C ASN A 122 16.01 26.02 -0.62
N PHE A 123 16.71 25.05 -1.21
CA PHE A 123 18.15 25.17 -1.49
C PHE A 123 18.43 26.35 -2.42
N ALA A 124 17.69 26.47 -3.52
CA ALA A 124 17.82 27.60 -4.45
C ALA A 124 17.57 28.96 -3.76
N SER A 125 16.55 29.04 -2.89
CA SER A 125 16.23 30.23 -2.13
C SER A 125 17.36 30.64 -1.18
N ILE A 126 17.98 29.66 -0.50
CA ILE A 126 19.13 29.91 0.39
C ILE A 126 20.32 30.46 -0.40
N VAL A 127 20.64 29.85 -1.53
CA VAL A 127 21.75 30.31 -2.40
C VAL A 127 21.48 31.73 -2.91
N LEU A 128 20.28 32.01 -3.42
CA LEU A 128 19.91 33.34 -3.94
C LEU A 128 19.86 34.43 -2.84
N ALA A 129 19.46 34.06 -1.62
CA ALA A 129 19.52 34.94 -0.47
C ALA A 129 20.96 35.25 -0.06
N GLY A 130 21.85 34.23 -0.07
CA GLY A 130 23.28 34.42 0.21
C GLY A 130 24.00 35.29 -0.83
N LEU A 131 23.53 35.26 -2.08
CA LEU A 131 24.02 36.14 -3.15
C LEU A 131 23.39 37.54 -3.13
N GLY A 132 22.49 37.86 -2.17
CA GLY A 132 21.82 39.13 -2.06
C GLY A 132 20.72 39.39 -3.09
N VAL A 133 20.33 38.39 -3.89
CA VAL A 133 19.28 38.44 -4.91
C VAL A 133 17.87 38.44 -4.28
N LEU A 134 17.68 37.64 -3.24
CA LEU A 134 16.42 37.53 -2.51
C LEU A 134 16.46 38.38 -1.22
N ASN A 135 15.48 39.24 -1.04
CA ASN A 135 15.20 39.85 0.25
C ASN A 135 14.21 38.99 1.06
N PRO A 136 14.01 39.24 2.38
CA PRO A 136 13.12 38.44 3.22
C PRO A 136 11.67 38.33 2.70
N VAL A 137 11.14 39.38 2.07
CA VAL A 137 9.78 39.44 1.55
C VAL A 137 9.64 38.55 0.29
N THR A 138 10.57 38.69 -0.66
CA THR A 138 10.57 37.86 -1.87
C THR A 138 10.86 36.39 -1.56
N GLY A 139 11.72 36.12 -0.59
CA GLY A 139 11.97 34.76 -0.11
C GLY A 139 10.71 34.10 0.49
N ALA A 140 9.95 34.83 1.29
CA ALA A 140 8.68 34.36 1.84
C ALA A 140 7.64 34.10 0.73
N LEU A 141 7.56 34.96 -0.29
CA LEU A 141 6.65 34.73 -1.43
C LEU A 141 7.00 33.48 -2.22
N VAL A 142 8.29 33.23 -2.50
CA VAL A 142 8.76 32.05 -3.21
C VAL A 142 8.43 30.80 -2.41
N HIS A 143 8.65 30.81 -1.09
CA HIS A 143 8.31 29.68 -0.21
C HIS A 143 6.80 29.38 -0.21
N ASN A 144 5.96 30.42 -0.10
CA ASN A 144 4.51 30.25 -0.11
C ASN A 144 4.02 29.73 -1.46
N ALA A 145 4.54 30.24 -2.58
CA ALA A 145 4.22 29.74 -3.91
C ALA A 145 4.60 28.26 -4.07
N GLY A 146 5.77 27.86 -3.58
CA GLY A 146 6.20 26.46 -3.54
C GLY A 146 5.25 25.57 -2.74
N SER A 147 4.79 26.04 -1.58
CA SER A 147 3.82 25.31 -0.75
C SER A 147 2.48 25.12 -1.46
N VAL A 148 1.99 26.14 -2.14
CA VAL A 148 0.74 26.06 -2.95
C VAL A 148 0.90 25.02 -4.07
N LEU A 149 2.03 25.01 -4.78
CA LEU A 149 2.31 24.03 -5.83
C LEU A 149 2.26 22.58 -5.30
N VAL A 150 2.86 22.34 -4.14
CA VAL A 150 2.85 21.03 -3.48
C VAL A 150 1.43 20.60 -3.11
N ILE A 151 0.62 21.54 -2.57
CA ILE A 151 -0.78 21.27 -2.20
C ILE A 151 -1.60 20.93 -3.45
N VAL A 152 -1.48 21.72 -4.52
CA VAL A 152 -2.20 21.47 -5.77
C VAL A 152 -1.80 20.13 -6.37
N ASN A 153 -0.50 19.82 -6.44
CA ASN A 153 -0.02 18.54 -6.94
C ASN A 153 -0.56 17.34 -6.11
N SER A 154 -0.65 17.50 -4.79
CA SER A 154 -1.24 16.48 -3.92
C SER A 154 -2.76 16.34 -4.13
N ALA A 155 -3.46 17.45 -4.30
CA ALA A 155 -4.92 17.48 -4.55
C ALA A 155 -5.30 16.79 -5.88
N LEU A 156 -4.42 16.80 -6.88
CA LEU A 156 -4.65 16.08 -8.14
C LEU A 156 -4.80 14.55 -7.97
N LEU A 157 -4.32 13.99 -6.85
CA LEU A 157 -4.58 12.59 -6.51
C LEU A 157 -6.06 12.30 -6.29
N LEU A 158 -6.85 13.27 -5.80
CA LEU A 158 -8.29 13.10 -5.54
C LEU A 158 -9.10 12.89 -6.83
N SER A 159 -8.64 13.44 -7.94
CA SER A 159 -9.29 13.30 -9.24
C SER A 159 -8.88 12.05 -10.00
N TRP A 160 -7.92 11.29 -9.47
CA TRP A 160 -7.39 10.12 -10.15
C TRP A 160 -8.32 8.89 -10.00
N LYS A 161 -8.83 8.38 -11.10
CA LYS A 161 -9.81 7.26 -11.12
C LYS A 161 -9.16 5.88 -11.33
N GLY A 162 -7.83 5.79 -11.39
CA GLY A 162 -7.16 4.51 -11.70
C GLY A 162 -7.31 4.09 -13.17
N GLN A 163 -6.55 3.08 -13.56
CA GLN A 163 -6.81 2.35 -14.81
C GLN A 163 -7.76 1.20 -14.46
N ALA A 164 -8.94 1.17 -15.10
CA ALA A 164 -9.82 0.03 -15.01
C ALA A 164 -9.08 -1.19 -15.58
N PHE A 165 -8.88 -2.21 -14.74
CA PHE A 165 -8.48 -3.51 -15.25
C PHE A 165 -9.69 -4.10 -15.99
N ARG A 166 -9.58 -4.24 -17.30
CA ARG A 166 -10.45 -5.06 -18.14
C ARG A 166 -9.99 -6.50 -18.10
#